data_54a8ecafb07a18830c1310a77f27935d
#
_entry.id   54a8ecafb07a18830c1310a77f27935d
#
_cell.length_a   1.000
_cell.length_b   1.000
_cell.length_c   1.000
_cell.angle_alpha   90.00
_cell.angle_beta   90.00
_cell.angle_gamma   90.00
#
_symmetry.space_group_name_H-M   'P 1'
#
loop_
_entity.id
_entity.type
_entity.pdbx_description
1 polymer ?
#
loop_
_entity_poly.entity_id
_entity_poly.type
_entity_poly.pdbx_seq_one_letter_code
_entity_poly.pdbx_strand_id
1 'polypeptide(L)'
;HDSLGLVDHFFPELKDKLVGRTVRAPVNHTSYATCNFELNERTDADSLLQCLTSTKIIPTVFGVDQEPLVSSDYLTDSRSCVVDGTSIRVVDGSTVLVSAWYNNEYAFACRMVDIANQISQAS
;
A
#
# COMPACT_ATOMS: atom_id res chain seq x y z
N HIS A 1 -2.02 14.31 -11.51
CA HIS A 1 -2.34 12.90 -11.71
C HIS A 1 -3.66 12.61 -11.00
N ASP A 2 -4.65 12.12 -11.73
CA ASP A 2 -6.04 12.02 -11.26
C ASP A 2 -6.22 11.18 -9.98
N SER A 3 -5.33 10.22 -9.74
CA SER A 3 -5.37 9.36 -8.55
C SER A 3 -5.10 10.09 -7.23
N LEU A 4 -4.32 11.16 -7.22
CA LEU A 4 -4.04 11.92 -5.99
C LEU A 4 -5.24 12.76 -5.56
N GLY A 5 -6.03 13.26 -6.51
CA GLY A 5 -7.27 13.98 -6.20
C GLY A 5 -8.33 13.13 -5.50
N LEU A 6 -8.27 11.79 -5.68
CA LEU A 6 -9.15 10.88 -4.94
C LEU A 6 -8.75 10.73 -3.47
N VAL A 7 -7.46 10.84 -3.15
CA VAL A 7 -6.99 10.77 -1.76
C VAL A 7 -7.55 11.91 -0.94
N ASP A 8 -7.62 13.12 -1.49
CA ASP A 8 -8.20 14.30 -0.83
C ASP A 8 -9.67 14.10 -0.48
N HIS A 9 -10.39 13.28 -1.26
CA HIS A 9 -11.79 12.97 -0.99
C HIS A 9 -11.97 12.08 0.23
N PHE A 10 -11.07 11.10 0.42
CA PHE A 10 -11.12 10.16 1.55
C PHE A 10 -10.39 10.68 2.80
N PHE A 11 -9.38 11.52 2.60
CA PHE A 11 -8.53 12.07 3.64
C PHE A 11 -8.40 13.59 3.46
N PRO A 12 -9.43 14.37 3.80
CA PRO A 12 -9.45 15.83 3.60
C PRO A 12 -8.29 16.57 4.29
N GLU A 13 -7.76 15.99 5.37
CA GLU A 13 -6.60 16.52 6.11
C GLU A 13 -5.29 16.44 5.33
N LEU A 14 -5.23 15.65 4.26
CA LEU A 14 -4.08 15.52 3.37
C LEU A 14 -4.17 16.43 2.14
N LYS A 15 -5.26 17.20 2.02
CA LYS A 15 -5.43 18.12 0.91
C LYS A 15 -4.26 19.10 0.82
N ASP A 16 -3.77 19.28 -0.40
CA ASP A 16 -2.61 20.13 -0.73
C ASP A 16 -1.28 19.69 -0.08
N LYS A 17 -1.24 18.52 0.57
CA LYS A 17 -0.03 17.96 1.21
C LYS A 17 0.59 16.81 0.43
N LEU A 18 -0.06 16.36 -0.64
CA LEU A 18 0.38 15.21 -1.42
C LEU A 18 0.97 15.65 -2.76
N VAL A 19 2.14 15.13 -3.06
CA VAL A 19 2.78 15.27 -4.37
C VAL A 19 3.19 13.89 -4.85
N GLY A 20 2.84 13.55 -6.07
CA GLY A 20 3.19 12.25 -6.65
C GLY A 20 3.66 12.33 -8.09
N ARG A 21 4.45 11.37 -8.47
CA ARG A 21 4.91 11.15 -9.85
C ARG A 21 4.74 9.70 -10.23
N THR A 22 4.47 9.45 -11.51
CA THR A 22 4.37 8.12 -12.07
C THR A 22 5.49 7.91 -13.07
N VAL A 23 6.13 6.75 -12.98
CA VAL A 23 7.12 6.29 -13.96
C VAL A 23 6.55 5.05 -14.65
N ARG A 24 6.62 5.03 -15.97
CA ARG A 24 6.29 3.85 -16.77
C ARG A 24 7.53 3.00 -16.94
N ALA A 25 7.46 1.74 -16.49
CA ALA A 25 8.54 0.76 -16.63
C ALA A 25 8.05 -0.45 -17.45
N PRO A 26 8.94 -1.15 -18.17
CA PRO A 26 8.57 -2.33 -18.94
C PRO A 26 8.43 -3.57 -18.03
N VAL A 27 7.48 -3.53 -17.12
CA VAL A 27 7.14 -4.62 -16.19
C VAL A 27 5.70 -5.08 -16.43
N ASN A 28 5.43 -6.35 -16.20
CA ASN A 28 4.12 -6.94 -16.40
C ASN A 28 3.27 -6.78 -15.13
N HIS A 29 2.13 -6.11 -15.27
CA HIS A 29 0.98 -6.13 -14.36
C HIS A 29 1.17 -5.72 -12.91
N THR A 30 2.38 -5.51 -12.40
CA THR A 30 2.62 -5.14 -11.01
C THR A 30 3.23 -3.74 -10.93
N SER A 31 2.77 -2.97 -9.99
CA SER A 31 3.27 -1.62 -9.71
C SER A 31 3.92 -1.55 -8.33
N TYR A 32 4.88 -0.64 -8.19
CA TYR A 32 5.59 -0.39 -6.94
C TYR A 32 5.47 1.09 -6.60
N ALA A 33 4.93 1.38 -5.43
CA ALA A 33 4.83 2.73 -4.91
C ALA A 33 5.84 2.94 -3.79
N THR A 34 6.56 4.04 -3.84
CA THR A 34 7.41 4.49 -2.73
C THR A 34 6.80 5.75 -2.15
N CYS A 35 6.53 5.73 -0.86
CA CYS A 35 5.89 6.80 -0.13
C CYS A 35 6.84 7.37 0.92
N ASN A 36 6.95 8.69 0.97
CA ASN A 36 7.62 9.40 2.04
C ASN A 36 6.55 10.05 2.93
N PHE A 37 6.61 9.79 4.22
CA PHE A 37 5.71 10.36 5.20
C PHE A 37 6.49 11.18 6.22
N GLU A 38 5.97 12.35 6.56
CA GLU A 38 6.33 13.09 7.77
C GLU A 38 5.37 12.72 8.88
N LEU A 39 5.87 12.14 9.97
CA LEU A 39 5.06 11.73 11.11
C LEU A 39 5.06 12.80 12.20
N ASN A 40 3.93 12.91 12.90
CA ASN A 40 3.81 13.81 14.05
C ASN A 40 4.56 13.28 15.29
N GLU A 41 4.72 11.96 15.38
CA GLU A 41 5.39 11.28 16.49
C GLU A 41 6.67 10.59 16.00
N ARG A 42 7.66 10.52 16.89
CA ARG A 42 8.92 9.85 16.58
C ARG A 42 8.76 8.33 16.61
N THR A 43 9.42 7.66 15.68
CA THR A 43 9.43 6.20 15.57
C THR A 43 10.81 5.71 15.09
N ASP A 44 10.98 4.41 15.08
CA ASP A 44 12.08 3.69 14.42
C ASP A 44 11.53 2.64 13.45
N ALA A 45 12.40 2.04 12.65
CA ALA A 45 12.01 1.10 11.61
C ALA A 45 11.36 -0.17 12.17
N ASP A 46 11.85 -0.69 13.30
CA ASP A 46 11.34 -1.92 13.91
C ASP A 46 9.94 -1.68 14.50
N SER A 47 9.75 -0.58 15.20
CA SER A 47 8.44 -0.17 15.75
C SER A 47 7.41 0.02 14.64
N LEU A 48 7.81 0.64 13.54
CA LEU A 48 6.93 0.83 12.39
C LEU A 48 6.58 -0.51 11.72
N LEU A 49 7.56 -1.38 11.50
CA LEU A 49 7.34 -2.72 10.95
C LEU A 49 6.39 -3.53 11.83
N GLN A 50 6.57 -3.48 13.14
CA GLN A 50 5.68 -4.15 14.10
C GLN A 50 4.27 -3.59 14.03
N CYS A 51 4.11 -2.27 13.95
CA CYS A 51 2.82 -1.61 13.80
C CYS A 51 2.09 -2.08 12.53
N LEU A 52 2.78 -2.08 11.38
CA LEU A 52 2.21 -2.50 10.10
C LEU A 52 1.84 -3.99 10.10
N THR A 53 2.67 -4.84 10.72
CA THR A 53 2.44 -6.29 10.79
C THR A 53 1.28 -6.64 11.74
N SER A 54 1.11 -5.87 12.82
CA SER A 54 0.06 -6.08 13.83
C SER A 54 -1.27 -5.40 13.48
N THR A 55 -1.34 -4.69 12.36
CA THR A 55 -2.57 -3.99 11.95
C THR A 55 -3.73 -4.96 11.76
N LYS A 56 -4.93 -4.53 12.17
CA LYS A 56 -6.17 -5.30 12.01
C LYS A 56 -6.82 -5.14 10.64
N ILE A 57 -6.11 -4.59 9.66
CA ILE A 57 -6.59 -4.57 8.28
C ILE A 57 -6.76 -6.01 7.80
N ILE A 58 -7.82 -6.26 7.03
CA ILE A 58 -8.17 -7.60 6.55
C ILE A 58 -6.97 -8.22 5.82
N PRO A 59 -6.47 -9.39 6.26
CA PRO A 59 -5.25 -10.00 5.69
C PRO A 59 -5.33 -10.32 4.19
N THR A 60 -6.54 -10.47 3.66
CA THR A 60 -6.79 -10.66 2.22
C THR A 60 -6.68 -9.38 1.40
N VAL A 61 -6.58 -8.22 2.05
CA VAL A 61 -6.49 -6.90 1.41
C VAL A 61 -5.12 -6.25 1.58
N PHE A 62 -4.51 -6.44 2.74
CA PHE A 62 -3.25 -5.81 3.10
C PHE A 62 -2.27 -6.84 3.67
N GLY A 63 -1.00 -6.68 3.39
CA GLY A 63 0.06 -7.51 3.95
C GLY A 63 1.40 -6.79 4.04
N VAL A 64 2.31 -7.41 4.76
CA VAL A 64 3.71 -7.00 4.87
C VAL A 64 4.57 -8.22 4.61
N ASP A 65 5.42 -8.17 3.59
CA ASP A 65 6.38 -9.22 3.29
C ASP A 65 7.78 -8.75 3.70
N GLN A 66 8.54 -9.65 4.31
CA GLN A 66 9.88 -9.35 4.82
C GLN A 66 10.98 -10.11 4.03
N GLU A 67 10.61 -10.71 2.92
CA GLU A 67 11.53 -11.37 2.00
C GLU A 67 11.85 -10.46 0.82
N PRO A 68 13.03 -10.57 0.20
CA PRO A 68 13.43 -9.77 -0.96
C PRO A 68 12.73 -10.28 -2.24
N LEU A 69 11.44 -10.04 -2.35
CA LEU A 69 10.60 -10.44 -3.48
C LEU A 69 10.64 -9.38 -4.58
N VAL A 70 10.26 -9.80 -5.80
CA VAL A 70 10.27 -8.95 -7.00
C VAL A 70 8.88 -8.91 -7.65
N SER A 71 8.70 -8.07 -8.67
CA SER A 71 7.41 -7.83 -9.32
C SER A 71 6.68 -9.09 -9.80
N SER A 72 7.42 -10.11 -10.26
CA SER A 72 6.83 -11.37 -10.73
C SER A 72 6.19 -12.19 -9.61
N ASP A 73 6.62 -12.03 -8.38
CA ASP A 73 6.09 -12.78 -7.24
C ASP A 73 4.67 -12.31 -6.86
N TYR A 74 4.31 -11.09 -7.25
CA TYR A 74 3.04 -10.46 -6.94
C TYR A 74 2.00 -10.48 -8.08
N LEU A 75 2.28 -11.19 -9.19
CA LEU A 75 1.39 -11.19 -10.36
C LEU A 75 -0.03 -11.68 -10.06
N THR A 76 -0.15 -12.65 -9.15
CA THR A 76 -1.43 -13.24 -8.75
C THR A 76 -1.71 -13.05 -7.26
N ASP A 77 -1.09 -12.07 -6.65
CA ASP A 77 -1.38 -11.75 -5.26
C ASP A 77 -2.75 -11.07 -5.16
N SER A 78 -3.63 -11.62 -4.33
CA SER A 78 -4.98 -11.11 -4.15
C SER A 78 -5.05 -9.87 -3.25
N ARG A 79 -3.98 -9.57 -2.52
CA ARG A 79 -3.91 -8.40 -1.63
C ARG A 79 -3.83 -7.12 -2.46
N SER A 80 -4.56 -6.10 -2.04
CA SER A 80 -4.58 -4.79 -2.72
C SER A 80 -3.31 -3.97 -2.49
N CYS A 81 -2.62 -4.23 -1.39
CA CYS A 81 -1.37 -3.57 -1.02
C CYS A 81 -0.51 -4.53 -0.20
N VAL A 82 0.75 -4.68 -0.60
CA VAL A 82 1.74 -5.48 0.13
C VAL A 82 2.95 -4.61 0.39
N VAL A 83 3.14 -4.23 1.65
CA VAL A 83 4.30 -3.46 2.07
C VAL A 83 5.56 -4.31 1.97
N ASP A 84 6.57 -3.78 1.31
CA ASP A 84 7.92 -4.32 1.32
C ASP A 84 8.59 -3.94 2.64
N GLY A 85 8.53 -4.84 3.62
CA GLY A 85 9.11 -4.64 4.94
C GLY A 85 10.63 -4.43 4.91
N THR A 86 11.30 -4.93 3.86
CA THR A 86 12.75 -4.73 3.69
C THR A 86 13.12 -3.32 3.26
N SER A 87 12.15 -2.57 2.70
CA SER A 87 12.32 -1.21 2.19
C SER A 87 12.15 -0.12 3.26
N ILE A 88 11.61 -0.45 4.42
CA ILE A 88 11.30 0.53 5.48
C ILE A 88 12.56 1.23 5.95
N ARG A 89 12.53 2.56 5.93
CA ARG A 89 13.59 3.43 6.48
C ARG A 89 12.98 4.56 7.29
N VAL A 90 13.64 4.90 8.37
CA VAL A 90 13.27 6.06 9.21
C VAL A 90 14.48 6.98 9.31
N VAL A 91 14.28 8.25 9.00
CA VAL A 91 15.28 9.31 9.07
C VAL A 91 14.85 10.31 10.13
N ASP A 92 15.79 10.69 11.01
CA ASP A 92 15.57 11.64 12.11
C ASP A 92 14.35 11.31 13.01
N GLY A 93 13.93 10.04 12.99
CA GLY A 93 12.82 9.54 13.79
C GLY A 93 11.42 9.99 13.37
N SER A 94 11.27 10.81 12.34
CA SER A 94 9.97 11.33 11.88
C SER A 94 9.72 11.19 10.38
N THR A 95 10.76 11.22 9.57
CA THR A 95 10.64 11.01 8.12
C THR A 95 10.72 9.52 7.81
N VAL A 96 9.66 8.98 7.24
CA VAL A 96 9.52 7.54 6.99
C VAL A 96 9.43 7.29 5.49
N LEU A 97 10.25 6.36 5.01
CA LEU A 97 10.15 5.79 3.67
C LEU A 97 9.55 4.39 3.78
N VAL A 98 8.46 4.17 3.06
CA VAL A 98 7.79 2.87 2.94
C VAL A 98 7.48 2.61 1.48
N SER A 99 7.74 1.40 1.02
CA SER A 99 7.35 1.00 -0.33
C SER A 99 6.39 -0.17 -0.30
N ALA A 100 5.54 -0.26 -1.32
CA ALA A 100 4.55 -1.30 -1.42
C ALA A 100 4.31 -1.75 -2.86
N TRP A 101 4.05 -3.04 -3.02
CA TRP A 101 3.60 -3.67 -4.25
C TRP A 101 2.08 -3.63 -4.36
N TYR A 102 1.57 -3.45 -5.57
CA TYR A 102 0.14 -3.56 -5.85
C TYR A 102 -0.11 -3.97 -7.30
N ASN A 103 -1.24 -4.62 -7.52
CA ASN A 103 -1.66 -5.06 -8.84
C ASN A 103 -3.04 -4.47 -9.16
N ASN A 104 -3.11 -3.66 -10.21
CA ASN A 104 -4.33 -2.95 -10.57
C ASN A 104 -5.41 -3.85 -11.18
N GLU A 105 -5.02 -4.98 -11.79
CA GLU A 105 -5.94 -5.88 -12.47
C GLU A 105 -6.43 -6.98 -11.53
N TYR A 106 -5.51 -7.84 -11.07
CA TYR A 106 -5.87 -9.04 -10.31
C TYR A 106 -6.44 -8.71 -8.93
N ALA A 107 -5.75 -7.90 -8.14
CA ALA A 107 -6.21 -7.54 -6.80
C ALA A 107 -7.52 -6.73 -6.86
N PHE A 108 -7.70 -5.87 -7.85
CA PHE A 108 -8.94 -5.14 -8.05
C PHE A 108 -10.11 -6.08 -8.37
N ALA A 109 -9.91 -7.07 -9.25
CA ALA A 109 -10.91 -8.10 -9.54
C ALA A 109 -11.30 -8.88 -8.28
N CYS A 110 -10.34 -9.22 -7.42
CA CYS A 110 -10.62 -9.85 -6.13
C CYS A 110 -11.52 -8.97 -5.24
N ARG A 111 -11.26 -7.66 -5.18
CA ARG A 111 -12.11 -6.71 -4.41
C ARG A 111 -13.53 -6.63 -4.97
N MET A 112 -13.71 -6.67 -6.29
CA MET A 112 -15.04 -6.72 -6.89
C MET A 112 -15.81 -7.97 -6.47
N VAL A 113 -15.16 -9.13 -6.46
CA VAL A 113 -15.76 -10.40 -5.98
C VAL A 113 -16.12 -10.32 -4.50
N ASP A 114 -15.23 -9.75 -3.67
CA ASP A 114 -15.50 -9.58 -2.23
C ASP A 114 -16.77 -8.73 -1.99
N ILE A 115 -16.91 -7.63 -2.72
CA ILE A 115 -18.08 -6.75 -2.60
C ILE A 115 -19.35 -7.48 -3.08
N ALA A 116 -19.28 -8.20 -4.20
CA ALA A 116 -20.40 -8.98 -4.71
C ALA A 116 -20.89 -10.02 -3.69
N ASN A 117 -19.93 -10.71 -3.03
CA ASN A 117 -20.26 -11.67 -1.97
C ASN A 117 -20.91 -11.00 -0.75
N GLN A 118 -20.42 -9.83 -0.34
CA GLN A 118 -21.02 -9.07 0.77
C GLN A 118 -22.48 -8.66 0.47
N ILE A 119 -22.74 -8.17 -0.74
CA ILE A 119 -24.10 -7.81 -1.17
C ILE A 119 -25.01 -9.04 -1.17
N SER A 120 -24.52 -10.17 -1.67
CA SER A 120 -25.29 -11.42 -1.70
C SER A 120 -25.64 -11.95 -0.31
N GLN A 121 -24.76 -11.75 0.67
CA GLN A 121 -25.00 -12.18 2.06
C GLN A 121 -25.91 -11.23 2.83
N ALA A 122 -26.04 -9.98 2.39
CA ALA A 122 -26.90 -8.97 3.02
C ALA A 122 -28.35 -9.00 2.50
N SER A 123 -28.63 -9.82 1.48
CA SER A 123 -29.96 -10.01 0.87
C SER A 123 -30.67 -11.22 1.46
#